data_f710c3742e97c17c75915cc60bed12da
#
_entry.id   f710c3742e97c17c75915cc60bed12da
#
_cell.length_a   1.000
_cell.length_b   1.000
_cell.length_c   1.000
_cell.angle_alpha   90.00
_cell.angle_beta   90.00
_cell.angle_gamma   90.00
#
_symmetry.space_group_name_H-M   'P 1'
#
loop_
_entity.id
_entity.type
_entity.pdbx_description
1 polymer ?
#
loop_
_entity_poly.entity_id
_entity_poly.type
_entity_poly.pdbx_seq_one_letter_code
_entity_poly.pdbx_strand_id
1 'polypeptide(L)'
;MSIPTLPGITAKTVTTSRLTTRVLFSGADDGIPVLFLHGNASSATYWEETMLALPAGYRAIAPDQRGYGDADRSAKIDATRGLSDLADDAAALLDHLSIQRAHIVGHSLGGSVVFTMLMDHSPRFLTATLAATGSPYGFCGTKDAEGTPNYPDFAGSGGGIVNRAFADRMASGDRGVENPQSAPRIVMNSFYWKPGFVAKREEELLTSMMSEHIGDQEYPGDLTPSANWPNVAPGVLGPANALSPKYTGDVSRLFRIEQKPPVLWVRGEHDQIISDRSMFDLGTLGSMGFVPGWPGMDVFPPQPMVTQIRTVLEKYQAAGGSYREVVVDAAHTPYLEQPEAFNEAFHAHLKSNG
;
A
#
# COMPACT_ATOMS: atom_id res chain seq x y z
N MET A 1 -17.13 7.79 -12.49
CA MET A 1 -18.38 7.05 -12.13
C MET A 1 -18.26 6.64 -10.69
N SER A 2 -19.22 6.96 -9.83
CA SER A 2 -19.19 6.52 -8.43
C SER A 2 -19.33 4.99 -8.36
N ILE A 3 -18.45 4.33 -7.60
CA ILE A 3 -18.52 2.88 -7.37
C ILE A 3 -19.64 2.63 -6.38
N PRO A 4 -20.63 1.74 -6.68
CA PRO A 4 -21.69 1.39 -5.74
C PRO A 4 -21.09 0.79 -4.46
N THR A 5 -21.56 1.26 -3.31
CA THR A 5 -21.14 0.72 -2.01
C THR A 5 -22.03 -0.47 -1.60
N LEU A 6 -21.47 -1.37 -0.77
CA LEU A 6 -22.23 -2.42 -0.13
C LEU A 6 -23.29 -1.83 0.83
N PRO A 7 -24.46 -2.50 1.01
CA PRO A 7 -25.41 -2.13 2.05
C PRO A 7 -24.74 -2.08 3.42
N GLY A 8 -24.94 -1.00 4.17
CA GLY A 8 -24.26 -0.75 5.45
C GLY A 8 -23.02 0.14 5.35
N ILE A 9 -22.54 0.42 4.14
CA ILE A 9 -21.50 1.42 3.89
C ILE A 9 -22.13 2.75 3.49
N THR A 10 -21.70 3.83 4.10
CA THR A 10 -22.06 5.21 3.74
C THR A 10 -20.86 5.90 3.11
N ALA A 11 -20.99 6.40 1.89
CA ALA A 11 -19.98 7.22 1.24
C ALA A 11 -20.30 8.71 1.42
N LYS A 12 -19.30 9.50 1.81
CA LYS A 12 -19.40 10.97 1.93
C LYS A 12 -18.20 11.62 1.29
N THR A 13 -18.40 12.77 0.63
CA THR A 13 -17.28 13.65 0.29
C THR A 13 -16.91 14.46 1.53
N VAL A 14 -15.64 14.37 1.93
CA VAL A 14 -15.09 15.09 3.09
C VAL A 14 -14.02 16.05 2.60
N THR A 15 -14.09 17.31 3.05
CA THR A 15 -13.08 18.34 2.76
C THR A 15 -12.34 18.67 4.05
N THR A 16 -11.08 18.31 4.09
CA THR A 16 -10.15 18.66 5.17
C THR A 16 -9.36 19.93 4.81
N SER A 17 -8.44 20.35 5.66
CA SER A 17 -7.49 21.41 5.33
C SER A 17 -6.48 21.04 4.23
N ARG A 18 -6.39 19.75 3.84
CA ARG A 18 -5.38 19.23 2.92
C ARG A 18 -5.95 18.58 1.66
N LEU A 19 -7.10 17.92 1.78
CA LEU A 19 -7.66 17.10 0.71
C LEU A 19 -9.18 17.09 0.76
N THR A 20 -9.82 17.19 -0.40
CA THR A 20 -11.23 16.81 -0.60
C THR A 20 -11.24 15.41 -1.19
N THR A 21 -11.95 14.46 -0.55
CA THR A 21 -11.97 13.08 -1.02
C THR A 21 -13.26 12.36 -0.60
N ARG A 22 -13.54 11.24 -1.25
CA ARG A 22 -14.57 10.30 -0.81
C ARG A 22 -14.06 9.53 0.41
N VAL A 23 -14.89 9.44 1.42
CA VAL A 23 -14.62 8.63 2.62
C VAL A 23 -15.79 7.68 2.84
N LEU A 24 -15.48 6.41 3.03
CA LEU A 24 -16.45 5.38 3.39
C LEU A 24 -16.53 5.23 4.90
N PHE A 25 -17.75 5.03 5.41
CA PHE A 25 -18.02 4.85 6.83
C PHE A 25 -18.93 3.63 7.05
N SER A 26 -18.70 2.91 8.15
CA SER A 26 -19.62 1.91 8.68
C SER A 26 -19.53 1.85 10.21
N GLY A 27 -20.53 1.25 10.86
CA GLY A 27 -20.63 1.19 12.32
C GLY A 27 -21.25 2.47 12.92
N ALA A 28 -21.33 2.51 14.24
CA ALA A 28 -21.92 3.62 14.97
C ALA A 28 -20.96 4.82 15.04
N ASP A 29 -21.50 6.05 15.02
CA ASP A 29 -20.69 7.27 15.01
C ASP A 29 -19.84 7.44 16.28
N ASP A 30 -20.26 6.87 17.41
CA ASP A 30 -19.57 6.84 18.70
C ASP A 30 -18.69 5.61 18.91
N GLY A 31 -18.58 4.72 17.89
CA GLY A 31 -17.74 3.55 17.94
C GLY A 31 -16.24 3.87 17.96
N ILE A 32 -15.43 2.93 18.46
CA ILE A 32 -13.96 3.05 18.47
C ILE A 32 -13.46 3.14 17.02
N PRO A 33 -12.74 4.21 16.65
CA PRO A 33 -12.38 4.43 15.26
C PRO A 33 -11.33 3.45 14.75
N VAL A 34 -11.53 2.95 13.54
CA VAL A 34 -10.57 2.15 12.77
C VAL A 34 -10.37 2.83 11.42
N LEU A 35 -9.16 3.32 11.15
CA LEU A 35 -8.79 3.96 9.90
C LEU A 35 -8.21 2.94 8.94
N PHE A 36 -8.79 2.84 7.75
CA PHE A 36 -8.39 1.91 6.69
C PHE A 36 -7.71 2.64 5.53
N LEU A 37 -6.48 2.28 5.21
CA LEU A 37 -5.69 2.84 4.11
C LEU A 37 -5.49 1.77 3.03
N HIS A 38 -5.99 2.04 1.82
CA HIS A 38 -5.92 1.11 0.69
C HIS A 38 -4.54 1.09 0.03
N GLY A 39 -4.30 0.12 -0.86
CA GLY A 39 -3.06 -0.05 -1.60
C GLY A 39 -2.95 0.81 -2.87
N ASN A 40 -1.87 0.61 -3.62
CA ASN A 40 -1.73 1.11 -4.99
C ASN A 40 -2.72 0.41 -5.92
N ALA A 41 -3.10 1.02 -7.02
CA ALA A 41 -4.08 0.51 -7.97
C ALA A 41 -5.33 -0.04 -7.23
N SER A 42 -5.91 0.77 -6.36
CA SER A 42 -7.13 0.47 -5.60
C SER A 42 -7.78 1.77 -5.06
N SER A 43 -8.83 1.64 -4.26
CA SER A 43 -9.48 2.71 -3.52
C SER A 43 -10.08 2.16 -2.22
N ALA A 44 -10.73 3.00 -1.43
CA ALA A 44 -11.44 2.61 -0.20
C ALA A 44 -12.42 1.43 -0.42
N THR A 45 -12.92 1.22 -1.64
CA THR A 45 -13.83 0.13 -2.01
C THR A 45 -13.29 -1.26 -1.69
N TYR A 46 -11.96 -1.46 -1.72
CA TYR A 46 -11.35 -2.75 -1.35
C TYR A 46 -11.55 -3.11 0.12
N TRP A 47 -11.87 -2.17 0.98
CA TRP A 47 -12.05 -2.40 2.42
C TRP A 47 -13.51 -2.65 2.84
N GLU A 48 -14.50 -2.48 1.96
CA GLU A 48 -15.92 -2.50 2.33
C GLU A 48 -16.34 -3.78 3.07
N GLU A 49 -15.91 -4.95 2.61
CA GLU A 49 -16.24 -6.24 3.26
C GLU A 49 -15.61 -6.34 4.66
N THR A 50 -14.35 -5.92 4.81
CA THR A 50 -13.66 -5.90 6.11
C THR A 50 -14.27 -4.88 7.07
N MET A 51 -14.66 -3.71 6.56
CA MET A 51 -15.35 -2.67 7.34
C MET A 51 -16.68 -3.18 7.91
N LEU A 52 -17.46 -3.90 7.10
CA LEU A 52 -18.74 -4.49 7.50
C LEU A 52 -18.57 -5.66 8.47
N ALA A 53 -17.42 -6.34 8.44
CA ALA A 53 -17.11 -7.45 9.33
C ALA A 53 -16.60 -7.00 10.71
N LEU A 54 -16.36 -5.71 10.94
CA LEU A 54 -15.93 -5.22 12.26
C LEU A 54 -16.94 -5.61 13.35
N PRO A 55 -16.48 -5.96 14.55
CA PRO A 55 -17.37 -6.22 15.67
C PRO A 55 -18.18 -4.97 16.05
N ALA A 56 -19.32 -5.19 16.72
CA ALA A 56 -20.08 -4.09 17.29
C ALA A 56 -19.21 -3.23 18.23
N GLY A 57 -19.44 -1.94 18.23
CA GLY A 57 -18.66 -0.96 19.02
C GLY A 57 -17.46 -0.36 18.29
N TYR A 58 -17.16 -0.78 17.06
CA TYR A 58 -16.17 -0.12 16.21
C TYR A 58 -16.82 0.73 15.12
N ARG A 59 -16.10 1.76 14.68
CA ARG A 59 -16.45 2.63 13.56
C ARG A 59 -15.37 2.58 12.50
N ALA A 60 -15.69 2.10 11.31
CA ALA A 60 -14.75 2.09 10.19
C ALA A 60 -14.75 3.41 9.43
N ILE A 61 -13.57 3.84 8.98
CA ILE A 61 -13.31 5.04 8.21
C ILE A 61 -12.28 4.70 7.13
N ALA A 62 -12.65 4.80 5.86
CA ALA A 62 -11.77 4.48 4.74
C ALA A 62 -11.80 5.60 3.70
N PRO A 63 -10.79 6.48 3.64
CA PRO A 63 -10.68 7.48 2.58
C PRO A 63 -10.15 6.87 1.28
N ASP A 64 -10.58 7.43 0.14
CA ASP A 64 -9.75 7.37 -1.06
C ASP A 64 -8.53 8.27 -0.82
N GLN A 65 -7.34 7.72 -0.91
CA GLN A 65 -6.11 8.46 -0.66
C GLN A 65 -5.79 9.41 -1.82
N ARG A 66 -4.96 10.43 -1.57
CA ARG A 66 -4.44 11.35 -2.59
C ARG A 66 -3.88 10.57 -3.78
N GLY A 67 -4.31 10.92 -5.00
CA GLY A 67 -3.91 10.24 -6.23
C GLY A 67 -4.81 9.07 -6.62
N TYR A 68 -5.88 8.79 -5.86
CA TYR A 68 -6.76 7.63 -6.06
C TYR A 68 -8.23 7.98 -5.94
N GLY A 69 -9.07 7.18 -6.57
CA GLY A 69 -10.53 7.23 -6.41
C GLY A 69 -11.11 8.61 -6.69
N ASP A 70 -11.98 9.05 -5.80
CA ASP A 70 -12.62 10.37 -5.88
C ASP A 70 -11.86 11.46 -5.09
N ALA A 71 -10.56 11.28 -4.83
CA ALA A 71 -9.73 12.34 -4.25
C ALA A 71 -9.55 13.49 -5.25
N ASP A 72 -9.44 14.73 -4.73
CA ASP A 72 -9.21 15.92 -5.56
C ASP A 72 -7.95 15.73 -6.41
N ARG A 73 -8.13 15.67 -7.72
CA ARG A 73 -7.09 15.42 -8.69
C ARG A 73 -6.05 16.56 -8.78
N SER A 74 -6.39 17.75 -8.30
CA SER A 74 -5.44 18.87 -8.22
C SER A 74 -4.38 18.66 -7.13
N ALA A 75 -4.67 17.85 -6.12
CA ALA A 75 -3.75 17.50 -5.05
C ALA A 75 -2.78 16.42 -5.53
N LYS A 76 -1.56 16.82 -5.90
CA LYS A 76 -0.50 15.90 -6.38
C LYS A 76 0.32 15.36 -5.21
N ILE A 77 0.98 14.20 -5.44
CA ILE A 77 1.94 13.62 -4.50
C ILE A 77 3.32 14.16 -4.83
N ASP A 78 3.91 14.89 -3.88
CA ASP A 78 5.34 15.26 -3.91
C ASP A 78 6.17 14.08 -3.41
N ALA A 79 6.72 13.31 -4.34
CA ALA A 79 7.48 12.11 -4.01
C ALA A 79 8.75 12.41 -3.19
N THR A 80 9.28 13.64 -3.23
CA THR A 80 10.46 14.02 -2.44
C THR A 80 10.19 13.98 -0.93
N ARG A 81 8.91 13.95 -0.53
CA ARG A 81 8.43 13.77 0.84
C ARG A 81 8.13 12.30 1.17
N GLY A 82 8.44 11.36 0.28
CA GLY A 82 8.03 9.97 0.42
C GLY A 82 6.50 9.85 0.50
N LEU A 83 6.01 9.12 1.49
CA LEU A 83 4.57 8.93 1.70
C LEU A 83 3.97 9.95 2.69
N SER A 84 4.71 11.01 3.08
CA SER A 84 4.23 11.98 4.06
C SER A 84 2.98 12.75 3.60
N ASP A 85 2.79 12.97 2.29
CA ASP A 85 1.55 13.62 1.83
C ASP A 85 0.32 12.78 2.16
N LEU A 86 0.38 11.45 1.97
CA LEU A 86 -0.71 10.54 2.29
C LEU A 86 -0.91 10.41 3.81
N ALA A 87 0.18 10.36 4.57
CA ALA A 87 0.15 10.30 6.03
C ALA A 87 -0.45 11.59 6.64
N ASP A 88 -0.03 12.76 6.17
CA ASP A 88 -0.57 14.03 6.61
C ASP A 88 -2.06 14.21 6.26
N ASP A 89 -2.49 13.71 5.08
CA ASP A 89 -3.90 13.73 4.70
C ASP A 89 -4.75 12.83 5.61
N ALA A 90 -4.23 11.66 5.97
CA ALA A 90 -4.88 10.75 6.92
C ALA A 90 -4.96 11.38 8.33
N ALA A 91 -3.90 12.05 8.78
CA ALA A 91 -3.90 12.80 10.05
C ALA A 91 -4.91 13.96 10.02
N ALA A 92 -4.96 14.73 8.92
CA ALA A 92 -5.93 15.82 8.74
C ALA A 92 -7.39 15.33 8.71
N LEU A 93 -7.62 14.11 8.17
CA LEU A 93 -8.94 13.48 8.22
C LEU A 93 -9.34 13.14 9.66
N LEU A 94 -8.43 12.55 10.46
CA LEU A 94 -8.69 12.27 11.88
C LEU A 94 -8.98 13.56 12.65
N ASP A 95 -8.25 14.64 12.38
CA ASP A 95 -8.47 15.95 13.01
C ASP A 95 -9.83 16.55 12.63
N HIS A 96 -10.19 16.51 11.33
CA HIS A 96 -11.49 16.96 10.84
C HIS A 96 -12.66 16.21 11.50
N LEU A 97 -12.49 14.93 11.76
CA LEU A 97 -13.48 14.08 12.44
C LEU A 97 -13.41 14.18 13.97
N SER A 98 -12.53 15.01 14.52
CA SER A 98 -12.28 15.16 15.96
C SER A 98 -11.86 13.85 16.66
N ILE A 99 -11.18 12.97 15.93
CA ILE A 99 -10.70 11.69 16.44
C ILE A 99 -9.29 11.88 16.99
N GLN A 100 -9.11 11.70 18.29
CA GLN A 100 -7.81 11.83 18.95
C GLN A 100 -6.96 10.57 18.79
N ARG A 101 -7.56 9.39 18.91
CA ARG A 101 -6.89 8.09 18.75
C ARG A 101 -7.76 7.12 17.96
N ALA A 102 -7.11 6.27 17.15
CA ALA A 102 -7.75 5.26 16.34
C ALA A 102 -6.89 3.99 16.25
N HIS A 103 -7.48 2.87 15.91
CA HIS A 103 -6.74 1.79 15.26
C HIS A 103 -6.44 2.17 13.81
N ILE A 104 -5.33 1.69 13.26
CA ILE A 104 -4.99 1.92 11.85
C ILE A 104 -4.68 0.59 11.17
N VAL A 105 -5.19 0.43 9.94
CA VAL A 105 -4.86 -0.71 9.09
C VAL A 105 -4.53 -0.23 7.69
N GLY A 106 -3.48 -0.78 7.08
CA GLY A 106 -3.06 -0.43 5.73
C GLY A 106 -2.72 -1.64 4.90
N HIS A 107 -3.16 -1.63 3.65
CA HIS A 107 -2.86 -2.65 2.65
C HIS A 107 -1.78 -2.16 1.69
N SER A 108 -0.76 -2.97 1.43
CA SER A 108 0.26 -2.71 0.40
C SER A 108 0.89 -1.31 0.58
N LEU A 109 0.74 -0.38 -0.37
CA LEU A 109 1.12 1.03 -0.23
C LEU A 109 0.52 1.65 1.04
N GLY A 110 -0.76 1.38 1.36
CA GLY A 110 -1.38 1.84 2.60
C GLY A 110 -0.66 1.33 3.85
N GLY A 111 -0.09 0.12 3.81
CA GLY A 111 0.78 -0.39 4.88
C GLY A 111 2.10 0.38 4.99
N SER A 112 2.67 0.81 3.86
CA SER A 112 3.83 1.70 3.86
C SER A 112 3.48 3.09 4.42
N VAL A 113 2.26 3.60 4.15
CA VAL A 113 1.74 4.82 4.79
C VAL A 113 1.60 4.62 6.30
N VAL A 114 1.15 3.44 6.77
CA VAL A 114 1.08 3.13 8.22
C VAL A 114 2.45 3.25 8.87
N PHE A 115 3.55 2.77 8.25
CA PHE A 115 4.89 2.98 8.79
C PHE A 115 5.22 4.47 8.93
N THR A 116 4.89 5.30 7.93
CA THR A 116 5.08 6.76 8.00
C THR A 116 4.23 7.37 9.12
N MET A 117 2.96 6.97 9.25
CA MET A 117 2.07 7.40 10.33
C MET A 117 2.61 7.03 11.72
N LEU A 118 3.20 5.84 11.87
CA LEU A 118 3.84 5.45 13.13
C LEU A 118 5.09 6.31 13.43
N MET A 119 5.87 6.66 12.43
CA MET A 119 7.06 7.51 12.63
C MET A 119 6.70 8.96 12.97
N ASP A 120 5.60 9.49 12.42
CA ASP A 120 5.26 10.90 12.53
C ASP A 120 4.14 11.17 13.55
N HIS A 121 3.24 10.21 13.78
CA HIS A 121 2.00 10.38 14.54
C HIS A 121 1.70 9.22 15.49
N SER A 122 2.69 8.47 15.97
CA SER A 122 2.48 7.25 16.78
C SER A 122 1.51 7.42 17.97
N PRO A 123 1.46 8.57 18.69
CA PRO A 123 0.51 8.76 19.79
C PRO A 123 -0.97 8.71 19.37
N ARG A 124 -1.26 8.85 18.08
CA ARG A 124 -2.62 8.80 17.53
C ARG A 124 -3.15 7.36 17.39
N PHE A 125 -2.31 6.34 17.60
CA PHE A 125 -2.71 4.96 17.29
C PHE A 125 -2.78 4.06 18.51
N LEU A 126 -3.90 3.32 18.60
CA LEU A 126 -4.12 2.25 19.57
C LEU A 126 -3.35 0.98 19.15
N THR A 127 -3.53 0.58 17.90
CA THR A 127 -2.82 -0.53 17.25
C THR A 127 -2.56 -0.19 15.79
N ALA A 128 -1.61 -0.88 15.16
CA ALA A 128 -1.38 -0.86 13.73
C ALA A 128 -1.50 -2.26 13.13
N THR A 129 -2.19 -2.38 11.98
CA THR A 129 -2.29 -3.62 11.21
C THR A 129 -1.73 -3.40 9.81
N LEU A 130 -0.83 -4.26 9.40
CA LEU A 130 -0.17 -4.26 8.10
C LEU A 130 -0.69 -5.46 7.31
N ALA A 131 -1.51 -5.21 6.29
CA ALA A 131 -2.03 -6.24 5.40
C ALA A 131 -1.20 -6.27 4.10
N ALA A 132 -0.42 -7.32 3.86
CA ALA A 132 0.45 -7.46 2.69
C ALA A 132 1.24 -6.16 2.40
N THR A 133 1.82 -5.55 3.44
CA THR A 133 2.46 -4.22 3.38
C THR A 133 3.70 -4.22 2.51
N GLY A 134 3.99 -3.10 1.84
CA GLY A 134 5.29 -2.85 1.21
C GLY A 134 6.44 -2.80 2.21
N SER A 135 7.68 -2.95 1.71
CA SER A 135 8.87 -2.82 2.54
C SER A 135 9.01 -1.37 3.07
N PRO A 136 9.39 -1.18 4.35
CA PRO A 136 9.73 0.14 4.88
C PRO A 136 10.89 0.83 4.15
N TYR A 137 11.72 0.05 3.45
CA TYR A 137 12.81 0.56 2.62
C TYR A 137 12.40 0.89 1.19
N GLY A 138 11.09 0.90 0.89
CA GLY A 138 10.55 1.21 -0.42
C GLY A 138 10.33 -0.01 -1.32
N PHE A 139 9.98 0.26 -2.56
CA PHE A 139 9.61 -0.76 -3.55
C PHE A 139 10.59 -0.75 -4.72
N CYS A 140 11.26 -1.88 -4.96
CA CYS A 140 12.35 -2.11 -5.91
C CYS A 140 13.65 -1.32 -5.58
N GLY A 141 14.78 -1.85 -6.07
CA GLY A 141 16.06 -1.13 -6.06
C GLY A 141 16.90 -1.22 -4.79
N THR A 142 16.58 -2.13 -3.85
CA THR A 142 17.43 -2.45 -2.69
C THR A 142 17.81 -3.92 -2.67
N LYS A 143 18.93 -4.31 -2.02
CA LYS A 143 19.56 -5.61 -2.18
C LYS A 143 19.74 -6.48 -0.93
N ASP A 144 19.44 -5.97 0.25
CA ASP A 144 19.67 -6.70 1.51
C ASP A 144 18.57 -6.43 2.55
N ALA A 145 18.65 -7.04 3.71
CA ALA A 145 17.71 -6.89 4.79
C ALA A 145 17.70 -5.48 5.41
N GLU A 146 18.76 -4.72 5.23
CA GLU A 146 18.95 -3.36 5.71
C GLU A 146 18.47 -2.29 4.70
N GLY A 147 18.02 -2.71 3.50
CA GLY A 147 17.52 -1.81 2.47
C GLY A 147 18.63 -1.01 1.77
N THR A 148 19.83 -1.57 1.66
CA THR A 148 20.93 -0.93 0.92
C THR A 148 20.56 -0.76 -0.55
N PRO A 149 20.61 0.47 -1.12
CA PRO A 149 20.31 0.68 -2.53
C PRO A 149 21.26 -0.08 -3.46
N ASN A 150 20.74 -0.59 -4.57
CA ASN A 150 21.57 -1.21 -5.62
C ASN A 150 22.52 -0.19 -6.25
N TYR A 151 22.03 1.04 -6.45
CA TYR A 151 22.81 2.17 -7.01
C TYR A 151 22.61 3.43 -6.20
N PRO A 152 23.64 4.32 -6.15
CA PRO A 152 23.54 5.58 -5.39
C PRO A 152 22.44 6.53 -5.90
N ASP A 153 22.04 6.44 -7.16
CA ASP A 153 20.98 7.24 -7.77
C ASP A 153 19.61 6.55 -7.73
N PHE A 154 19.51 5.36 -7.08
CA PHE A 154 18.30 4.56 -6.94
C PHE A 154 17.71 4.08 -8.28
N ALA A 155 18.54 3.99 -9.35
CA ALA A 155 18.08 3.43 -10.61
C ALA A 155 17.44 2.06 -10.41
N GLY A 156 16.39 1.79 -11.19
CA GLY A 156 15.59 0.57 -11.06
C GLY A 156 14.50 0.63 -9.98
N SER A 157 14.13 1.84 -9.54
CA SER A 157 12.95 2.09 -8.69
C SER A 157 12.14 3.28 -9.20
N GLY A 158 10.96 3.51 -8.62
CA GLY A 158 10.11 4.66 -8.93
C GLY A 158 9.28 4.52 -10.21
N GLY A 159 8.76 5.64 -10.73
CA GLY A 159 7.79 5.65 -11.83
C GLY A 159 8.30 5.07 -13.14
N GLY A 160 9.61 5.19 -13.41
CA GLY A 160 10.22 4.73 -14.67
C GLY A 160 10.25 3.20 -14.84
N ILE A 161 10.04 2.42 -13.79
CA ILE A 161 10.00 0.94 -13.89
C ILE A 161 8.60 0.38 -14.08
N VAL A 162 7.57 1.21 -13.95
CA VAL A 162 6.17 0.79 -14.11
C VAL A 162 5.88 0.46 -15.58
N ASN A 163 5.14 -0.60 -15.82
CA ASN A 163 4.65 -0.95 -17.16
C ASN A 163 3.72 0.16 -17.68
N ARG A 164 4.24 1.01 -18.57
CA ARG A 164 3.48 2.15 -19.12
C ARG A 164 2.21 1.71 -19.84
N ALA A 165 2.25 0.58 -20.57
CA ALA A 165 1.07 0.08 -21.26
C ALA A 165 -0.05 -0.32 -20.28
N PHE A 166 0.27 -0.79 -19.08
CA PHE A 166 -0.71 -1.03 -18.02
C PHE A 166 -1.34 0.29 -17.54
N ALA A 167 -0.53 1.31 -17.25
CA ALA A 167 -1.03 2.62 -16.83
C ALA A 167 -1.92 3.27 -17.91
N ASP A 168 -1.51 3.22 -19.18
CA ASP A 168 -2.27 3.79 -20.30
C ASP A 168 -3.63 3.09 -20.49
N ARG A 169 -3.69 1.76 -20.28
CA ARG A 169 -4.94 0.99 -20.30
C ARG A 169 -5.85 1.33 -19.12
N MET A 170 -5.30 1.54 -17.95
CA MET A 170 -6.07 2.04 -16.79
C MET A 170 -6.67 3.42 -17.10
N ALA A 171 -5.87 4.33 -17.64
CA ALA A 171 -6.31 5.68 -18.01
C ALA A 171 -7.44 5.68 -19.06
N SER A 172 -7.38 4.76 -20.02
CA SER A 172 -8.41 4.63 -21.06
C SER A 172 -9.67 3.88 -20.60
N GLY A 173 -9.68 3.32 -19.38
CA GLY A 173 -10.78 2.52 -18.88
C GLY A 173 -10.91 1.15 -19.56
N ASP A 174 -9.81 0.63 -20.11
CA ASP A 174 -9.80 -0.63 -20.83
C ASP A 174 -10.00 -1.85 -19.91
N ARG A 175 -11.11 -2.54 -20.10
CA ARG A 175 -11.51 -3.74 -19.33
C ARG A 175 -11.25 -5.04 -20.09
N GLY A 176 -10.63 -4.97 -21.27
CA GLY A 176 -10.31 -6.12 -22.12
C GLY A 176 -9.26 -7.05 -21.47
N VAL A 177 -9.13 -8.22 -22.08
CA VAL A 177 -8.20 -9.27 -21.62
C VAL A 177 -7.02 -9.49 -22.57
N GLU A 178 -7.00 -8.78 -23.69
CA GLU A 178 -5.93 -8.84 -24.68
C GLU A 178 -4.64 -8.26 -24.09
N ASN A 179 -3.49 -8.80 -24.49
CA ASN A 179 -2.18 -8.43 -23.96
C ASN A 179 -2.12 -8.60 -22.43
N PRO A 180 -2.14 -9.83 -21.91
CA PRO A 180 -2.31 -10.13 -20.48
C PRO A 180 -1.35 -9.38 -19.55
N GLN A 181 -0.13 -9.09 -20.01
CA GLN A 181 0.89 -8.38 -19.23
C GLN A 181 0.56 -6.92 -18.92
N SER A 182 -0.42 -6.35 -19.62
CA SER A 182 -0.84 -4.95 -19.46
C SER A 182 -2.36 -4.79 -19.24
N ALA A 183 -3.14 -5.87 -19.34
CA ALA A 183 -4.59 -5.82 -19.13
C ALA A 183 -4.92 -5.67 -17.63
N PRO A 184 -5.57 -4.57 -17.18
CA PRO A 184 -5.83 -4.35 -15.75
C PRO A 184 -6.57 -5.51 -15.09
N ARG A 185 -7.60 -6.07 -15.75
CA ARG A 185 -8.34 -7.25 -15.27
C ARG A 185 -7.44 -8.47 -15.08
N ILE A 186 -6.55 -8.74 -16.03
CA ILE A 186 -5.66 -9.89 -15.95
C ILE A 186 -4.59 -9.69 -14.88
N VAL A 187 -4.01 -8.50 -14.79
CA VAL A 187 -3.04 -8.15 -13.74
C VAL A 187 -3.68 -8.29 -12.36
N MET A 188 -4.89 -7.75 -12.16
CA MET A 188 -5.64 -7.90 -10.92
C MET A 188 -5.87 -9.37 -10.58
N ASN A 189 -6.43 -10.16 -11.51
CA ASN A 189 -6.78 -11.55 -11.28
C ASN A 189 -5.56 -12.49 -11.15
N SER A 190 -4.39 -12.10 -11.66
CA SER A 190 -3.18 -12.91 -11.59
C SER A 190 -2.33 -12.65 -10.35
N PHE A 191 -2.43 -11.45 -9.75
CA PHE A 191 -1.51 -11.03 -8.70
C PHE A 191 -2.17 -10.60 -7.39
N TYR A 192 -3.44 -10.12 -7.42
CA TYR A 192 -4.11 -9.69 -6.19
C TYR A 192 -4.60 -10.87 -5.37
N TRP A 193 -4.91 -11.98 -6.01
CA TRP A 193 -5.32 -13.24 -5.37
C TRP A 193 -4.74 -14.47 -6.05
N LYS A 194 -4.87 -15.60 -5.38
CA LYS A 194 -4.38 -16.89 -5.87
C LYS A 194 -5.13 -17.35 -7.12
N PRO A 195 -4.47 -18.13 -7.99
CA PRO A 195 -5.16 -18.82 -9.07
C PRO A 195 -6.36 -19.65 -8.55
N GLY A 196 -7.51 -19.47 -9.18
CA GLY A 196 -8.75 -20.13 -8.82
C GLY A 196 -9.64 -19.37 -7.84
N PHE A 197 -9.16 -18.30 -7.20
CA PHE A 197 -10.03 -17.38 -6.48
C PHE A 197 -10.82 -16.52 -7.48
N VAL A 198 -12.10 -16.32 -7.20
CA VAL A 198 -12.98 -15.46 -7.99
C VAL A 198 -13.60 -14.42 -7.06
N ALA A 199 -13.22 -13.17 -7.26
CA ALA A 199 -13.76 -12.06 -6.48
C ALA A 199 -15.26 -11.87 -6.79
N LYS A 200 -16.10 -11.89 -5.76
CA LYS A 200 -17.56 -11.70 -5.91
C LYS A 200 -17.93 -10.35 -6.53
N ARG A 201 -17.07 -9.34 -6.33
CA ARG A 201 -17.25 -7.97 -6.79
C ARG A 201 -16.14 -7.57 -7.77
N GLU A 202 -15.79 -8.46 -8.69
CA GLU A 202 -14.68 -8.22 -9.64
C GLU A 202 -14.83 -6.90 -10.39
N GLU A 203 -16.03 -6.55 -10.85
CA GLU A 203 -16.25 -5.32 -11.63
C GLU A 203 -16.08 -4.05 -10.78
N GLU A 204 -16.53 -4.06 -9.54
CA GLU A 204 -16.33 -2.94 -8.62
C GLU A 204 -14.86 -2.81 -8.21
N LEU A 205 -14.19 -3.93 -7.94
CA LEU A 205 -12.76 -3.95 -7.60
C LEU A 205 -11.91 -3.51 -8.80
N LEU A 206 -12.23 -3.95 -10.01
CA LEU A 206 -11.57 -3.48 -11.23
C LEU A 206 -11.83 -1.97 -11.47
N THR A 207 -13.06 -1.50 -11.23
CA THR A 207 -13.37 -0.06 -11.32
C THR A 207 -12.57 0.72 -10.29
N SER A 208 -12.43 0.19 -9.07
CA SER A 208 -11.61 0.75 -8.01
C SER A 208 -10.13 0.81 -8.41
N MET A 209 -9.57 -0.27 -8.97
CA MET A 209 -8.21 -0.28 -9.52
C MET A 209 -8.02 0.83 -10.56
N MET A 210 -8.94 0.92 -11.53
CA MET A 210 -8.85 1.89 -12.62
C MET A 210 -9.23 3.33 -12.22
N SER A 211 -9.62 3.57 -10.97
CA SER A 211 -9.86 4.90 -10.44
C SER A 211 -8.59 5.61 -9.96
N GLU A 212 -7.44 4.94 -10.01
CA GLU A 212 -6.16 5.60 -9.77
C GLU A 212 -5.91 6.71 -10.78
N HIS A 213 -5.40 7.84 -10.32
CA HIS A 213 -5.11 8.97 -11.19
C HIS A 213 -3.85 8.70 -12.00
N ILE A 214 -3.97 8.71 -13.33
CA ILE A 214 -2.88 8.37 -14.25
C ILE A 214 -2.35 9.61 -14.95
N GLY A 215 -1.02 9.77 -14.97
CA GLY A 215 -0.31 10.86 -15.64
C GLY A 215 1.12 11.06 -15.14
N ASP A 216 1.86 11.94 -15.79
CA ASP A 216 3.27 12.21 -15.44
C ASP A 216 3.44 12.87 -14.04
N GLN A 217 2.38 13.50 -13.51
CA GLN A 217 2.33 14.06 -12.16
C GLN A 217 1.49 13.20 -11.19
N GLU A 218 1.08 12.04 -11.61
CA GLU A 218 0.20 11.11 -10.90
C GLU A 218 0.82 9.71 -10.92
N TYR A 219 0.08 8.64 -11.15
CA TYR A 219 0.66 7.32 -11.36
C TYR A 219 0.94 7.12 -12.87
N PRO A 220 2.09 6.57 -13.26
CA PRO A 220 3.23 6.14 -12.42
C PRO A 220 4.10 7.29 -11.89
N GLY A 221 4.01 8.48 -12.45
CA GLY A 221 4.84 9.64 -12.16
C GLY A 221 5.88 9.90 -13.25
N ASP A 222 6.72 10.90 -13.00
CA ASP A 222 7.86 11.26 -13.81
C ASP A 222 9.05 10.32 -13.58
N LEU A 223 10.12 10.50 -14.33
CA LEU A 223 11.36 9.73 -14.21
C LEU A 223 12.58 10.59 -14.48
N THR A 224 13.74 10.14 -14.03
CA THR A 224 15.04 10.74 -14.32
C THR A 224 15.89 9.73 -15.11
N PRO A 225 16.55 10.13 -16.21
CA PRO A 225 17.52 9.27 -16.90
C PRO A 225 18.67 8.88 -15.97
N SER A 226 19.19 7.66 -16.12
CA SER A 226 20.33 7.14 -15.35
C SER A 226 21.34 6.45 -16.27
N ALA A 227 22.62 6.52 -15.90
CA ALA A 227 23.66 5.70 -16.52
C ALA A 227 23.67 4.24 -16.00
N ASN A 228 23.01 4.00 -14.87
CA ASN A 228 22.89 2.68 -14.26
C ASN A 228 21.69 1.95 -14.85
N TRP A 229 21.78 0.60 -14.94
CA TRP A 229 20.67 -0.24 -15.36
C TRP A 229 19.46 -0.08 -14.41
N PRO A 230 18.24 0.01 -14.92
CA PRO A 230 17.76 -0.11 -16.31
C PRO A 230 17.68 1.24 -17.07
N ASN A 231 18.57 2.18 -16.82
CA ASN A 231 18.70 3.51 -17.40
C ASN A 231 17.61 4.51 -16.97
N VAL A 232 16.88 4.20 -15.90
CA VAL A 232 15.90 5.09 -15.28
C VAL A 232 16.06 5.08 -13.77
N ALA A 233 15.91 6.26 -13.18
CA ALA A 233 15.88 6.53 -11.75
C ALA A 233 14.60 7.26 -11.37
N PRO A 234 14.24 7.35 -10.07
CA PRO A 234 13.01 8.00 -9.62
C PRO A 234 12.99 9.49 -9.98
N GLY A 235 11.83 9.93 -10.46
CA GLY A 235 11.46 11.35 -10.56
C GLY A 235 11.09 11.94 -9.19
N VAL A 236 10.23 12.96 -9.20
CA VAL A 236 9.87 13.74 -8.00
C VAL A 236 8.35 13.79 -7.77
N LEU A 237 7.54 13.21 -8.64
CA LEU A 237 6.09 13.25 -8.59
C LEU A 237 5.47 11.85 -8.64
N GLY A 238 4.34 11.69 -8.00
CA GLY A 238 3.50 10.50 -8.08
C GLY A 238 3.83 9.38 -7.09
N PRO A 239 2.88 8.44 -6.90
CA PRO A 239 2.96 7.43 -5.85
C PRO A 239 4.08 6.40 -6.06
N ALA A 240 4.37 6.01 -7.32
CA ALA A 240 5.44 5.06 -7.58
C ALA A 240 6.82 5.62 -7.22
N ASN A 241 7.05 6.94 -7.45
CA ASN A 241 8.26 7.61 -6.99
C ASN A 241 8.28 7.76 -5.47
N ALA A 242 7.15 8.08 -4.82
CA ALA A 242 7.06 8.18 -3.37
C ALA A 242 7.37 6.85 -2.66
N LEU A 243 7.13 5.72 -3.32
CA LEU A 243 7.52 4.38 -2.86
C LEU A 243 8.99 4.03 -3.14
N SER A 244 9.74 4.86 -3.86
CA SER A 244 11.16 4.56 -4.13
C SER A 244 12.00 4.62 -2.84
N PRO A 245 13.00 3.76 -2.70
CA PRO A 245 14.00 3.83 -1.62
C PRO A 245 14.66 5.21 -1.48
N LYS A 246 14.70 6.00 -2.54
CA LYS A 246 15.22 7.37 -2.55
C LYS A 246 14.53 8.29 -1.55
N TYR A 247 13.23 8.03 -1.28
CA TYR A 247 12.37 8.94 -0.54
C TYR A 247 11.76 8.35 0.74
N THR A 248 12.07 7.10 1.08
CA THR A 248 11.55 6.46 2.31
C THR A 248 12.11 7.05 3.60
N GLY A 249 13.22 7.77 3.52
CA GLY A 249 13.85 8.42 4.67
C GLY A 249 14.53 7.43 5.63
N ASP A 250 14.75 7.89 6.86
CA ASP A 250 15.39 7.10 7.91
C ASP A 250 14.39 6.17 8.62
N VAL A 251 14.34 4.92 8.20
CA VAL A 251 13.48 3.87 8.79
C VAL A 251 13.78 3.64 10.29
N SER A 252 15.01 3.95 10.76
CA SER A 252 15.36 3.80 12.17
C SER A 252 14.57 4.74 13.10
N ARG A 253 13.90 5.77 12.57
CA ARG A 253 12.95 6.59 13.33
C ARG A 253 11.85 5.74 13.98
N LEU A 254 11.39 4.67 13.31
CA LEU A 254 10.39 3.75 13.86
C LEU A 254 10.83 3.11 15.18
N PHE A 255 12.13 2.89 15.36
CA PHE A 255 12.66 2.28 16.60
C PHE A 255 12.80 3.30 17.74
N ARG A 256 12.83 4.60 17.41
CA ARG A 256 13.03 5.72 18.35
C ARG A 256 11.75 6.42 18.78
N ILE A 257 10.61 6.09 18.18
CA ILE A 257 9.32 6.66 18.63
C ILE A 257 9.09 6.26 20.10
N GLU A 258 8.55 7.19 20.89
CA GLU A 258 8.31 6.97 22.32
C GLU A 258 7.15 5.99 22.54
N GLN A 259 6.00 6.26 21.96
CA GLN A 259 4.85 5.37 22.00
C GLN A 259 4.92 4.39 20.82
N LYS A 260 4.96 3.09 21.14
CA LYS A 260 5.06 2.00 20.17
C LYS A 260 3.76 1.19 20.14
N PRO A 261 2.80 1.55 19.29
CA PRO A 261 1.59 0.75 19.15
C PRO A 261 1.89 -0.70 18.78
N PRO A 262 1.17 -1.68 19.34
CA PRO A 262 1.30 -3.08 18.90
C PRO A 262 1.02 -3.20 17.40
N VAL A 263 1.81 -4.04 16.71
CA VAL A 263 1.71 -4.26 15.27
C VAL A 263 1.22 -5.68 14.99
N LEU A 264 0.18 -5.81 14.16
CA LEU A 264 -0.20 -7.06 13.52
C LEU A 264 0.23 -7.01 12.05
N TRP A 265 1.02 -7.98 11.59
CA TRP A 265 1.38 -8.12 10.19
C TRP A 265 0.72 -9.39 9.62
N VAL A 266 -0.26 -9.21 8.73
CA VAL A 266 -0.92 -10.31 8.01
C VAL A 266 -0.45 -10.30 6.56
N ARG A 267 0.07 -11.42 6.07
CA ARG A 267 0.51 -11.57 4.68
C ARG A 267 0.02 -12.87 4.07
N GLY A 268 -0.13 -12.86 2.76
CA GLY A 268 -0.37 -14.07 1.99
C GLY A 268 0.91 -14.88 1.79
N GLU A 269 0.81 -16.20 1.88
CA GLU A 269 1.92 -17.12 1.59
C GLU A 269 2.33 -17.07 0.11
N HIS A 270 1.36 -16.81 -0.76
CA HIS A 270 1.50 -16.81 -2.22
C HIS A 270 1.60 -15.41 -2.84
N ASP A 271 1.86 -14.38 -2.03
CA ASP A 271 2.00 -13.01 -2.52
C ASP A 271 3.18 -12.90 -3.48
N GLN A 272 2.90 -12.54 -4.74
CA GLN A 272 3.90 -12.33 -5.78
C GLN A 272 4.25 -10.85 -5.98
N ILE A 273 3.54 -9.93 -5.31
CA ILE A 273 3.82 -8.49 -5.32
C ILE A 273 4.79 -8.15 -4.19
N ILE A 274 4.45 -8.53 -2.96
CA ILE A 274 5.32 -8.34 -1.80
C ILE A 274 5.93 -9.69 -1.40
N SER A 275 7.09 -9.98 -1.95
CA SER A 275 7.84 -11.20 -1.66
C SER A 275 9.34 -10.96 -1.79
N ASP A 276 10.16 -11.91 -1.36
CA ASP A 276 11.61 -11.85 -1.53
C ASP A 276 12.04 -12.16 -2.99
N ARG A 277 11.07 -12.48 -3.84
CA ARG A 277 11.22 -12.69 -5.29
C ARG A 277 9.98 -12.16 -6.02
N SER A 278 9.70 -10.88 -5.83
CA SER A 278 8.53 -10.24 -6.41
C SER A 278 8.55 -10.27 -7.94
N MET A 279 7.41 -10.62 -8.55
CA MET A 279 7.21 -10.53 -10.01
C MET A 279 7.06 -9.08 -10.50
N PHE A 280 7.12 -8.12 -9.59
CA PHE A 280 7.13 -6.67 -9.87
C PHE A 280 8.52 -6.04 -9.64
N ASP A 281 9.51 -6.85 -9.20
CA ASP A 281 10.88 -6.39 -8.97
C ASP A 281 11.78 -6.71 -10.16
N LEU A 282 12.52 -5.69 -10.62
CA LEU A 282 13.41 -5.83 -11.78
C LEU A 282 14.55 -6.81 -11.54
N GLY A 283 15.04 -6.97 -10.31
CA GLY A 283 16.05 -7.97 -9.97
C GLY A 283 15.53 -9.39 -10.19
N THR A 284 14.30 -9.65 -9.76
CA THR A 284 13.62 -10.93 -10.02
C THR A 284 13.43 -11.16 -11.51
N LEU A 285 12.80 -10.21 -12.21
CA LEU A 285 12.52 -10.32 -13.64
C LEU A 285 13.80 -10.44 -14.49
N GLY A 286 14.85 -9.70 -14.11
CA GLY A 286 16.17 -9.79 -14.74
C GLY A 286 16.81 -11.16 -14.56
N SER A 287 16.76 -11.72 -13.34
CA SER A 287 17.29 -13.06 -13.04
C SER A 287 16.56 -14.19 -13.79
N MET A 288 15.32 -13.94 -14.20
CA MET A 288 14.51 -14.86 -15.02
C MET A 288 14.68 -14.63 -16.53
N GLY A 289 15.47 -13.62 -16.94
CA GLY A 289 15.71 -13.28 -18.34
C GLY A 289 14.63 -12.45 -19.02
N PHE A 290 13.67 -11.89 -18.25
CA PHE A 290 12.59 -11.07 -18.81
C PHE A 290 12.97 -9.62 -19.08
N VAL A 291 14.07 -9.13 -18.45
CA VAL A 291 14.54 -7.75 -18.64
C VAL A 291 15.94 -7.77 -19.27
N PRO A 292 16.13 -7.21 -20.47
CA PRO A 292 17.42 -7.20 -21.14
C PRO A 292 18.50 -6.42 -20.38
N GLY A 293 19.75 -6.84 -20.52
CA GLY A 293 20.91 -6.14 -19.96
C GLY A 293 21.02 -6.20 -18.43
N TRP A 294 20.29 -7.11 -17.78
CA TRP A 294 20.41 -7.31 -16.33
C TRP A 294 21.88 -7.55 -15.91
N PRO A 295 22.40 -6.78 -14.94
CA PRO A 295 23.83 -6.78 -14.61
C PRO A 295 24.27 -7.94 -13.69
N GLY A 296 23.36 -8.83 -13.31
CA GLY A 296 23.66 -9.98 -12.46
C GLY A 296 23.34 -9.78 -10.97
N MET A 297 23.36 -10.90 -10.23
CA MET A 297 22.98 -10.98 -8.80
C MET A 297 23.85 -10.12 -7.88
N ASP A 298 25.11 -9.92 -8.23
CA ASP A 298 26.04 -9.12 -7.39
C ASP A 298 25.74 -7.63 -7.45
N VAL A 299 25.13 -7.16 -8.54
CA VAL A 299 24.85 -5.73 -8.79
C VAL A 299 23.41 -5.39 -8.51
N PHE A 300 22.49 -6.20 -9.02
CA PHE A 300 21.05 -5.94 -8.91
C PHE A 300 20.28 -7.24 -8.59
N PRO A 301 20.41 -7.76 -7.35
CA PRO A 301 19.63 -8.93 -6.92
C PRO A 301 18.15 -8.60 -6.77
N PRO A 302 17.26 -9.60 -6.65
CA PRO A 302 15.90 -9.42 -6.17
C PRO A 302 15.87 -8.71 -4.82
N GLN A 303 14.93 -7.77 -4.64
CA GLN A 303 14.72 -7.13 -3.36
C GLN A 303 14.05 -8.10 -2.37
N PRO A 304 14.65 -8.36 -1.20
CA PRO A 304 14.08 -9.29 -0.22
C PRO A 304 13.03 -8.62 0.68
N MET A 305 11.87 -8.21 0.10
CA MET A 305 10.90 -7.34 0.77
C MET A 305 10.30 -7.96 2.04
N VAL A 306 9.97 -9.24 2.04
CA VAL A 306 9.43 -9.94 3.24
C VAL A 306 10.50 -10.01 4.34
N THR A 307 11.73 -10.33 3.97
CA THR A 307 12.87 -10.32 4.90
C THR A 307 13.11 -8.92 5.47
N GLN A 308 13.03 -7.87 4.66
CA GLN A 308 13.17 -6.47 5.10
C GLN A 308 12.09 -6.07 6.10
N ILE A 309 10.82 -6.39 5.82
CA ILE A 309 9.70 -6.09 6.72
C ILE A 309 9.91 -6.79 8.06
N ARG A 310 10.26 -8.08 8.05
CA ARG A 310 10.50 -8.88 9.26
C ARG A 310 11.66 -8.31 10.06
N THR A 311 12.79 -8.01 9.42
CA THR A 311 13.95 -7.40 10.08
C THR A 311 13.61 -6.07 10.76
N VAL A 312 12.81 -5.23 10.12
CA VAL A 312 12.37 -3.95 10.70
C VAL A 312 11.43 -4.19 11.90
N LEU A 313 10.48 -5.11 11.79
CA LEU A 313 9.56 -5.42 12.89
C LEU A 313 10.26 -6.08 14.08
N GLU A 314 11.29 -6.90 13.84
CA GLU A 314 12.16 -7.46 14.89
C GLU A 314 12.94 -6.35 15.61
N LYS A 315 13.50 -5.38 14.86
CA LYS A 315 14.17 -4.19 15.44
C LYS A 315 13.19 -3.32 16.23
N TYR A 316 11.96 -3.16 15.73
CA TYR A 316 10.88 -2.46 16.44
C TYR A 316 10.56 -3.15 17.77
N GLN A 317 10.45 -4.47 17.78
CA GLN A 317 10.23 -5.26 18.98
C GLN A 317 11.42 -5.15 19.96
N ALA A 318 12.65 -5.26 19.47
CA ALA A 318 13.85 -5.11 20.29
C ALA A 318 13.95 -3.71 20.92
N ALA A 319 13.34 -2.70 20.31
CA ALA A 319 13.26 -1.33 20.84
C ALA A 319 12.06 -1.12 21.80
N GLY A 320 11.39 -2.18 22.24
CA GLY A 320 10.30 -2.12 23.23
C GLY A 320 8.88 -2.05 22.63
N GLY A 321 8.74 -2.20 21.31
CA GLY A 321 7.46 -2.43 20.67
C GLY A 321 7.02 -3.88 20.73
N SER A 322 5.92 -4.21 20.08
CA SER A 322 5.50 -5.60 19.88
C SER A 322 4.95 -5.81 18.47
N TYR A 323 5.18 -7.00 17.92
CA TYR A 323 4.52 -7.38 16.67
C TYR A 323 4.17 -8.86 16.66
N ARG A 324 3.21 -9.21 15.82
CA ARG A 324 2.83 -10.59 15.49
C ARG A 324 2.69 -10.72 13.98
N GLU A 325 3.39 -11.69 13.38
CA GLU A 325 3.20 -12.09 11.99
C GLU A 325 2.14 -13.19 11.91
N VAL A 326 1.22 -13.06 10.96
CA VAL A 326 0.22 -14.07 10.60
C VAL A 326 0.31 -14.31 9.10
N VAL A 327 0.56 -15.57 8.73
CA VAL A 327 0.62 -16.00 7.32
C VAL A 327 -0.65 -16.75 7.00
N VAL A 328 -1.33 -16.37 5.95
CA VAL A 328 -2.56 -17.01 5.49
C VAL A 328 -2.41 -17.55 4.08
N ASP A 329 -3.21 -18.55 3.72
CA ASP A 329 -3.24 -19.17 2.39
C ASP A 329 -3.91 -18.25 1.36
N ALA A 330 -3.25 -17.13 1.05
CA ALA A 330 -3.71 -16.07 0.16
C ALA A 330 -2.55 -15.51 -0.65
N ALA A 331 -2.84 -14.68 -1.65
CA ALA A 331 -1.87 -13.84 -2.32
C ALA A 331 -1.86 -12.42 -1.71
N HIS A 332 -1.95 -11.36 -2.53
CA HIS A 332 -1.74 -9.98 -2.11
C HIS A 332 -2.91 -9.34 -1.34
N THR A 333 -4.12 -9.93 -1.39
CA THR A 333 -5.30 -9.39 -0.70
C THR A 333 -5.86 -10.37 0.33
N PRO A 334 -5.12 -10.68 1.42
CA PRO A 334 -5.48 -11.71 2.39
C PRO A 334 -6.85 -11.48 3.03
N TYR A 335 -7.29 -10.24 3.16
CA TYR A 335 -8.58 -9.87 3.74
C TYR A 335 -9.78 -10.12 2.80
N LEU A 336 -9.56 -10.25 1.48
CA LEU A 336 -10.59 -10.65 0.51
C LEU A 336 -10.59 -12.14 0.24
N GLU A 337 -9.40 -12.76 0.20
CA GLU A 337 -9.26 -14.19 -0.12
C GLU A 337 -9.57 -15.10 1.06
N GLN A 338 -9.16 -14.70 2.26
CA GLN A 338 -9.29 -15.46 3.51
C GLN A 338 -9.91 -14.57 4.60
N PRO A 339 -11.14 -14.04 4.38
CA PRO A 339 -11.74 -13.06 5.27
C PRO A 339 -11.92 -13.58 6.70
N GLU A 340 -12.23 -14.87 6.88
CA GLU A 340 -12.39 -15.47 8.21
C GLU A 340 -11.06 -15.44 8.99
N ALA A 341 -9.98 -15.94 8.39
CA ALA A 341 -8.66 -16.00 9.03
C ALA A 341 -8.10 -14.60 9.26
N PHE A 342 -8.27 -13.68 8.30
CA PHE A 342 -7.88 -12.29 8.46
C PHE A 342 -8.64 -11.62 9.60
N ASN A 343 -9.96 -11.71 9.62
CA ASN A 343 -10.82 -11.07 10.61
C ASN A 343 -10.60 -11.65 12.01
N GLU A 344 -10.36 -12.96 12.16
CA GLU A 344 -10.02 -13.56 13.45
C GLU A 344 -8.77 -12.90 14.05
N ALA A 345 -7.67 -12.83 13.27
CA ALA A 345 -6.43 -12.21 13.70
C ALA A 345 -6.58 -10.71 13.97
N PHE A 346 -7.27 -9.99 13.07
CA PHE A 346 -7.49 -8.56 13.13
C PHE A 346 -8.35 -8.16 14.32
N HIS A 347 -9.51 -8.80 14.51
CA HIS A 347 -10.42 -8.51 15.63
C HIS A 347 -9.80 -8.82 16.99
N ALA A 348 -9.02 -9.91 17.09
CA ALA A 348 -8.27 -10.21 18.30
C ALA A 348 -7.25 -9.11 18.62
N HIS A 349 -6.58 -8.58 17.59
CA HIS A 349 -5.60 -7.49 17.72
C HIS A 349 -6.25 -6.17 18.15
N LEU A 350 -7.41 -5.82 17.59
CA LEU A 350 -8.16 -4.63 18.01
C LEU A 350 -8.54 -4.71 19.50
N LYS A 351 -9.08 -5.85 19.95
CA LYS A 351 -9.59 -6.05 21.32
C LYS A 351 -8.52 -6.05 22.38
N SER A 352 -7.30 -6.51 22.07
CA SER A 352 -6.23 -6.65 23.06
C SER A 352 -5.64 -5.32 23.54
N ASN A 353 -6.02 -4.19 22.89
CA ASN A 353 -5.43 -2.87 23.12
C ASN A 353 -6.45 -1.72 22.98
N GLY A 354 -7.74 -2.01 23.08
CA GLY A 354 -8.84 -1.03 23.07
C GLY A 354 -9.29 -0.61 24.47
#